data_b9b71c4c07ee9a911921ac35ef50cff4
#
_entry.id   b9b71c4c07ee9a911921ac35ef50cff4
#
_cell.length_a   1.000
_cell.length_b   1.000
_cell.length_c   1.000
_cell.angle_alpha   90.00
_cell.angle_beta   90.00
_cell.angle_gamma   90.00
#
_symmetry.space_group_name_H-M   'P 1'
#
loop_
_entity.id
_entity.type
_entity.pdbx_description
1 polymer ?
#
loop_
_entity_poly.entity_id
_entity_poly.type
_entity_poly.pdbx_seq_one_letter_code
_entity_poly.pdbx_strand_id
1 'polypeptide(L)'
;MLTLKLISEQTERVIKGLEKKHFNGAREAIDNVLAVDKTRRETQQKLDKTLQEAKKLAAQIGALMKEKKTDEANAIKEDVAQLKETSKALEQELAKAEQDLTTLLCTIPNIPNDDVPEGKDAADNVVVKEGGVVPELPADALCHWDLCKKFNLINFDLGVKITGAGFPIYIGKMARLQRALEAFFLEEARKSGYLEVQPPFVVNEASGYGTGQLPDKEGQMYHCNLDNLYLIPTAEVPVTNIFRDVIIDEKELPIKRCAYSACFRREAGSYGKDVRGLNRLHQFDKVEIVRIDTPEHSYQSLNEMLEHVEGLLKKLELPYHILRLCGGDMSFTSAICYDFEVYSAAQKKWLEVSSVSNLESYQANRLKCRFRHTETKKTELCHTLNGSALALPRIVAAIIENNQTPEGIRVPKCLVPYCGFDMLDDHNF
;
A
#
# COMPACT_ATOMS: atom_id res chain seq x y z
N MET A 1 10.45 -2.28 2.99
CA MET A 1 11.23 -2.83 4.12
C MET A 1 12.23 -1.80 4.61
N LEU A 2 12.54 -1.82 5.91
CA LEU A 2 13.56 -0.94 6.48
C LEU A 2 14.91 -1.18 5.81
N THR A 3 15.73 -0.12 5.69
CA THR A 3 17.08 -0.24 5.16
C THR A 3 18.02 -0.75 6.24
N LEU A 4 19.01 -1.58 5.86
CA LEU A 4 20.05 -2.03 6.79
C LEU A 4 20.83 -0.86 7.40
N LYS A 5 21.01 0.22 6.64
CA LYS A 5 21.64 1.45 7.11
C LYS A 5 20.86 2.04 8.30
N LEU A 6 19.54 2.22 8.15
CA LEU A 6 18.70 2.73 9.24
C LEU A 6 18.77 1.83 10.47
N ILE A 7 18.65 0.50 10.28
CA ILE A 7 18.71 -0.47 11.38
C ILE A 7 20.04 -0.41 12.12
N SER A 8 21.17 -0.33 11.41
CA SER A 8 22.51 -0.34 12.02
C SER A 8 22.90 0.98 12.63
N GLU A 9 22.52 2.13 12.03
CA GLU A 9 22.89 3.46 12.53
C GLU A 9 21.94 3.97 13.63
N GLN A 10 20.69 3.50 13.64
CA GLN A 10 19.63 3.98 14.55
C GLN A 10 18.90 2.82 15.25
N THR A 11 19.63 1.79 15.67
CA THR A 11 19.07 0.53 16.23
C THR A 11 18.03 0.78 17.31
N GLU A 12 18.34 1.61 18.32
CA GLU A 12 17.41 1.86 19.44
C GLU A 12 16.16 2.64 19.01
N ARG A 13 16.27 3.56 18.04
CA ARG A 13 15.11 4.25 17.44
C ARG A 13 14.21 3.26 16.73
N VAL A 14 14.79 2.34 15.96
CA VAL A 14 14.04 1.31 15.23
C VAL A 14 13.31 0.42 16.22
N ILE A 15 13.97 -0.07 17.27
CA ILE A 15 13.34 -0.93 18.29
C ILE A 15 12.18 -0.20 18.96
N LYS A 16 12.36 1.04 19.42
CA LYS A 16 11.27 1.84 20.03
C LYS A 16 10.11 2.06 19.07
N GLY A 17 10.39 2.32 17.79
CA GLY A 17 9.34 2.47 16.76
C GLY A 17 8.55 1.17 16.55
N LEU A 18 9.20 0.02 16.57
CA LEU A 18 8.55 -1.29 16.49
C LEU A 18 7.71 -1.59 17.74
N GLU A 19 8.21 -1.26 18.93
CA GLU A 19 7.48 -1.37 20.19
C GLU A 19 6.22 -0.50 20.18
N LYS A 20 6.31 0.74 19.64
CA LYS A 20 5.17 1.65 19.45
C LYS A 20 4.08 1.06 18.54
N LYS A 21 4.45 0.22 17.56
CA LYS A 21 3.52 -0.58 16.74
C LYS A 21 3.10 -1.90 17.39
N HIS A 22 3.42 -2.13 18.65
CA HIS A 22 3.18 -3.38 19.36
C HIS A 22 3.74 -4.62 18.66
N PHE A 23 4.88 -4.46 17.94
CA PHE A 23 5.57 -5.57 17.30
C PHE A 23 6.31 -6.40 18.35
N ASN A 24 5.80 -7.63 18.59
CA ASN A 24 6.36 -8.54 19.58
C ASN A 24 7.77 -8.97 19.21
N GLY A 25 8.69 -8.97 20.18
CA GLY A 25 10.07 -9.40 19.98
C GLY A 25 10.90 -8.42 19.14
N ALA A 26 10.58 -7.13 19.20
CA ALA A 26 11.26 -6.08 18.39
C ALA A 26 12.79 -6.15 18.50
N ARG A 27 13.35 -6.20 19.70
CA ARG A 27 14.80 -6.30 19.94
C ARG A 27 15.39 -7.56 19.32
N GLU A 28 14.79 -8.74 19.59
CA GLU A 28 15.27 -10.01 19.07
C GLU A 28 15.25 -10.03 17.53
N ALA A 29 14.20 -9.50 16.91
CA ALA A 29 14.09 -9.42 15.46
C ALA A 29 15.21 -8.53 14.86
N ILE A 30 15.51 -7.40 15.46
CA ILE A 30 16.57 -6.49 15.00
C ILE A 30 17.97 -7.10 15.25
N ASP A 31 18.19 -7.72 16.40
CA ASP A 31 19.47 -8.40 16.69
C ASP A 31 19.73 -9.53 15.69
N ASN A 32 18.69 -10.31 15.31
CA ASN A 32 18.78 -11.34 14.29
C ASN A 32 19.13 -10.76 12.91
N VAL A 33 18.49 -9.67 12.50
CA VAL A 33 18.84 -8.97 11.24
C VAL A 33 20.30 -8.54 11.23
N LEU A 34 20.78 -7.92 12.31
CA LEU A 34 22.15 -7.46 12.41
C LEU A 34 23.16 -8.62 12.41
N ALA A 35 22.81 -9.75 13.05
CA ALA A 35 23.65 -10.95 13.05
C ALA A 35 23.78 -11.57 11.65
N VAL A 36 22.65 -11.70 10.92
CA VAL A 36 22.67 -12.22 9.55
C VAL A 36 23.39 -11.27 8.59
N ASP A 37 23.18 -9.95 8.73
CA ASP A 37 23.93 -8.96 7.92
C ASP A 37 25.44 -9.00 8.20
N LYS A 38 25.85 -9.23 9.45
CA LYS A 38 27.26 -9.43 9.79
C LYS A 38 27.82 -10.65 9.06
N THR A 39 27.15 -11.79 9.12
CA THR A 39 27.54 -13.01 8.40
C THR A 39 27.65 -12.76 6.90
N ARG A 40 26.63 -12.13 6.29
CA ARG A 40 26.63 -11.76 4.88
C ARG A 40 27.86 -10.91 4.50
N ARG A 41 28.18 -9.89 5.30
CA ARG A 41 29.34 -9.00 5.05
C ARG A 41 30.67 -9.74 5.19
N GLU A 42 30.80 -10.61 6.18
CA GLU A 42 32.00 -11.42 6.39
C GLU A 42 32.19 -12.44 5.25
N THR A 43 31.12 -13.09 4.80
CA THR A 43 31.15 -14.03 3.66
C THR A 43 31.49 -13.31 2.36
N GLN A 44 30.92 -12.11 2.11
CA GLN A 44 31.26 -11.28 0.96
C GLN A 44 32.76 -10.92 0.95
N GLN A 45 33.31 -10.50 2.10
CA GLN A 45 34.73 -10.17 2.21
C GLN A 45 35.64 -11.38 1.96
N LYS A 46 35.24 -12.55 2.45
CA LYS A 46 35.98 -13.79 2.18
C LYS A 46 35.94 -14.14 0.68
N LEU A 47 34.78 -14.05 0.06
CA LEU A 47 34.59 -14.29 -1.37
C LEU A 47 35.46 -13.36 -2.22
N ASP A 48 35.42 -12.05 -1.93
CA ASP A 48 36.21 -11.04 -2.66
C ASP A 48 37.70 -11.33 -2.58
N LYS A 49 38.22 -11.68 -1.38
CA LYS A 49 39.61 -12.06 -1.18
C LYS A 49 39.99 -13.34 -1.96
N THR A 50 39.14 -14.36 -1.89
CA THR A 50 39.35 -15.64 -2.61
C THR A 50 39.40 -15.42 -4.13
N LEU A 51 38.45 -14.61 -4.67
CA LEU A 51 38.44 -14.28 -6.09
C LEU A 51 39.66 -13.45 -6.52
N GLN A 52 40.09 -12.51 -5.69
CA GLN A 52 41.28 -11.70 -5.93
C GLN A 52 42.56 -12.60 -5.98
N GLU A 53 42.70 -13.54 -5.04
CA GLU A 53 43.80 -14.46 -4.96
C GLU A 53 43.82 -15.42 -6.16
N ALA A 54 42.68 -16.01 -6.51
CA ALA A 54 42.53 -16.85 -7.67
C ALA A 54 42.93 -16.12 -8.98
N LYS A 55 42.52 -14.84 -9.10
CA LYS A 55 42.91 -14.01 -10.26
C LYS A 55 44.41 -13.74 -10.30
N LYS A 56 45.03 -13.46 -9.13
CA LYS A 56 46.48 -13.24 -9.03
C LYS A 56 47.29 -14.50 -9.41
N LEU A 57 46.90 -15.65 -8.88
CA LEU A 57 47.57 -16.94 -9.21
C LEU A 57 47.36 -17.33 -10.65
N ALA A 58 46.16 -17.15 -11.22
CA ALA A 58 45.90 -17.41 -12.64
C ALA A 58 46.79 -16.58 -13.59
N ALA A 59 47.08 -15.32 -13.21
CA ALA A 59 48.02 -14.49 -13.99
C ALA A 59 49.46 -15.01 -13.94
N GLN A 60 49.89 -15.63 -12.84
CA GLN A 60 51.22 -16.21 -12.69
C GLN A 60 51.42 -17.46 -13.57
N ILE A 61 50.37 -18.26 -13.77
CA ILE A 61 50.41 -19.44 -14.67
C ILE A 61 50.88 -19.05 -16.06
N GLY A 62 50.36 -17.95 -16.61
CA GLY A 62 50.74 -17.45 -17.93
C GLY A 62 52.20 -17.06 -18.05
N ALA A 63 52.79 -16.50 -17.00
CA ALA A 63 54.22 -16.15 -16.93
C ALA A 63 55.12 -17.40 -16.86
N LEU A 64 54.77 -18.31 -15.93
CA LEU A 64 55.53 -19.56 -15.73
C LEU A 64 55.52 -20.48 -16.98
N MET A 65 54.40 -20.52 -17.70
CA MET A 65 54.31 -21.27 -18.95
C MET A 65 55.21 -20.68 -20.04
N LYS A 66 55.38 -19.37 -20.11
CA LYS A 66 56.34 -18.71 -21.02
C LYS A 66 57.78 -19.00 -20.64
N GLU A 67 58.08 -19.16 -19.36
CA GLU A 67 59.41 -19.54 -18.85
C GLU A 67 59.67 -21.04 -18.89
N LYS A 68 58.76 -21.87 -19.42
CA LYS A 68 58.82 -23.34 -19.49
C LYS A 68 58.91 -24.03 -18.10
N LYS A 69 58.45 -23.39 -17.03
CA LYS A 69 58.41 -23.94 -15.68
C LYS A 69 57.10 -24.69 -15.45
N THR A 70 56.94 -25.82 -16.12
CA THR A 70 55.68 -26.58 -16.24
C THR A 70 55.21 -27.12 -14.88
N ASP A 71 56.11 -27.60 -14.02
CA ASP A 71 55.76 -28.20 -12.73
C ASP A 71 55.23 -27.13 -11.74
N GLU A 72 55.90 -25.98 -11.69
CA GLU A 72 55.43 -24.83 -10.90
C GLU A 72 54.06 -24.31 -11.40
N ALA A 73 53.88 -24.25 -12.71
CA ALA A 73 52.60 -23.85 -13.31
C ALA A 73 51.48 -24.85 -13.01
N ASN A 74 51.74 -26.15 -12.92
CA ASN A 74 50.75 -27.15 -12.57
C ASN A 74 50.35 -27.11 -11.09
N ALA A 75 51.32 -26.89 -10.17
CA ALA A 75 50.99 -26.65 -8.76
C ALA A 75 50.06 -25.47 -8.57
N ILE A 76 50.34 -24.32 -9.22
CA ILE A 76 49.48 -23.16 -9.16
C ILE A 76 48.12 -23.42 -9.80
N LYS A 77 47.99 -24.27 -10.82
CA LYS A 77 46.67 -24.66 -11.37
C LYS A 77 45.83 -25.43 -10.36
N GLU A 78 46.44 -26.30 -9.55
CA GLU A 78 45.75 -27.02 -8.49
C GLU A 78 45.24 -26.04 -7.42
N ASP A 79 46.07 -25.07 -6.97
CA ASP A 79 45.66 -24.02 -6.03
C ASP A 79 44.51 -23.18 -6.59
N VAL A 80 44.57 -22.77 -7.86
CA VAL A 80 43.49 -22.02 -8.52
C VAL A 80 42.22 -22.87 -8.61
N ALA A 81 42.30 -24.19 -8.84
CA ALA A 81 41.17 -25.08 -8.84
C ALA A 81 40.49 -25.15 -7.46
N GLN A 82 41.31 -25.27 -6.39
CA GLN A 82 40.81 -25.27 -5.01
C GLN A 82 40.17 -23.95 -4.60
N LEU A 83 40.74 -22.80 -4.99
CA LEU A 83 40.16 -21.49 -4.76
C LEU A 83 38.82 -21.30 -5.50
N LYS A 84 38.68 -21.88 -6.70
CA LYS A 84 37.39 -21.88 -7.43
C LYS A 84 36.32 -22.68 -6.72
N GLU A 85 36.64 -23.84 -6.16
CA GLU A 85 35.69 -24.61 -5.36
C GLU A 85 35.29 -23.87 -4.09
N THR A 86 36.27 -23.24 -3.41
CA THR A 86 36.04 -22.40 -2.24
C THR A 86 35.15 -21.19 -2.57
N SER A 87 35.40 -20.50 -3.70
CA SER A 87 34.56 -19.33 -4.10
C SER A 87 33.12 -19.76 -4.40
N LYS A 88 32.91 -20.92 -5.05
CA LYS A 88 31.56 -21.44 -5.29
C LYS A 88 30.81 -21.78 -4.02
N ALA A 89 31.48 -22.33 -3.01
CA ALA A 89 30.87 -22.58 -1.70
C ALA A 89 30.49 -21.25 -1.01
N LEU A 90 31.36 -20.24 -1.03
CA LEU A 90 31.12 -18.92 -0.48
C LEU A 90 29.99 -18.17 -1.21
N GLU A 91 29.87 -18.31 -2.54
CA GLU A 91 28.76 -17.78 -3.32
C GLU A 91 27.42 -18.36 -2.87
N GLN A 92 27.36 -19.67 -2.60
CA GLN A 92 26.15 -20.32 -2.09
C GLN A 92 25.80 -19.85 -0.67
N GLU A 93 26.80 -19.74 0.20
CA GLU A 93 26.63 -19.23 1.56
C GLU A 93 26.14 -17.78 1.55
N LEU A 94 26.72 -16.94 0.68
CA LEU A 94 26.30 -15.55 0.51
C LEU A 94 24.85 -15.45 0.02
N ALA A 95 24.48 -16.20 -1.03
CA ALA A 95 23.13 -16.22 -1.57
C ALA A 95 22.10 -16.64 -0.51
N LYS A 96 22.46 -17.64 0.32
CA LYS A 96 21.61 -18.04 1.45
C LYS A 96 21.47 -16.92 2.49
N ALA A 97 22.56 -16.29 2.88
CA ALA A 97 22.51 -15.19 3.85
C ALA A 97 21.69 -13.99 3.32
N GLU A 98 21.74 -13.68 2.04
CA GLU A 98 20.94 -12.64 1.39
C GLU A 98 19.45 -12.99 1.38
N GLN A 99 19.12 -14.27 1.11
CA GLN A 99 17.75 -14.76 1.16
C GLN A 99 17.18 -14.72 2.59
N ASP A 100 17.94 -15.21 3.58
CA ASP A 100 17.56 -15.22 4.99
C ASP A 100 17.33 -13.78 5.48
N LEU A 101 18.22 -12.86 5.13
CA LEU A 101 18.12 -11.44 5.45
C LEU A 101 16.86 -10.80 4.85
N THR A 102 16.57 -11.08 3.58
CA THR A 102 15.37 -10.60 2.90
C THR A 102 14.11 -11.12 3.60
N THR A 103 14.08 -12.40 3.94
CA THR A 103 12.98 -13.04 4.65
C THR A 103 12.74 -12.37 6.01
N LEU A 104 13.80 -12.16 6.80
CA LEU A 104 13.70 -11.47 8.09
C LEU A 104 13.19 -10.03 7.93
N LEU A 105 13.76 -9.25 7.02
CA LEU A 105 13.33 -7.87 6.77
C LEU A 105 11.87 -7.76 6.32
N CYS A 106 11.33 -8.76 5.62
CA CYS A 106 9.92 -8.81 5.22
C CYS A 106 8.97 -9.04 6.41
N THR A 107 9.47 -9.53 7.56
CA THR A 107 8.65 -9.72 8.76
C THR A 107 8.55 -8.47 9.62
N ILE A 108 9.40 -7.49 9.39
CA ILE A 108 9.52 -6.28 10.22
C ILE A 108 8.70 -5.15 9.60
N PRO A 109 7.74 -4.54 10.34
CA PRO A 109 6.96 -3.42 9.84
C PRO A 109 7.81 -2.15 9.69
N ASN A 110 7.25 -1.14 9.03
CA ASN A 110 7.83 0.19 9.02
C ASN A 110 7.74 0.80 10.42
N ILE A 111 8.70 1.67 10.76
CA ILE A 111 8.66 2.41 12.03
C ILE A 111 7.76 3.65 11.90
N PRO A 112 7.01 4.01 12.95
CA PRO A 112 6.18 5.19 12.93
C PRO A 112 7.01 6.47 13.00
N ASN A 113 6.50 7.53 12.37
CA ASN A 113 6.98 8.89 12.55
C ASN A 113 6.79 9.35 14.00
N ASP A 114 7.56 10.33 14.44
CA ASP A 114 7.53 10.82 15.82
C ASP A 114 6.16 11.43 16.20
N ASP A 115 5.43 12.01 15.22
CA ASP A 115 4.10 12.60 15.41
C ASP A 115 2.96 11.57 15.59
N VAL A 116 3.22 10.29 15.37
CA VAL A 116 2.23 9.22 15.57
C VAL A 116 1.94 9.08 17.07
N PRO A 117 0.67 9.13 17.52
CA PRO A 117 0.35 8.97 18.92
C PRO A 117 0.61 7.53 19.42
N GLU A 118 0.91 7.42 20.70
CA GLU A 118 0.89 6.14 21.40
C GLU A 118 -0.56 5.62 21.43
N GLY A 119 -0.74 4.31 21.36
CA GLY A 119 -2.05 3.70 21.42
C GLY A 119 -2.02 2.26 20.96
N LYS A 120 -3.03 1.50 21.36
CA LYS A 120 -3.11 0.05 21.17
C LYS A 120 -3.99 -0.33 19.98
N ASP A 121 -5.08 0.37 19.79
CA ASP A 121 -6.09 0.06 18.76
C ASP A 121 -6.84 1.33 18.32
N ALA A 122 -7.85 1.16 17.48
CA ALA A 122 -8.62 2.27 16.89
C ALA A 122 -9.27 3.24 17.92
N ALA A 123 -9.47 2.80 19.15
CA ALA A 123 -10.04 3.68 20.21
C ALA A 123 -9.06 4.77 20.65
N ASP A 124 -7.76 4.56 20.41
CA ASP A 124 -6.68 5.50 20.76
C ASP A 124 -6.32 6.44 19.61
N ASN A 125 -7.01 6.36 18.47
CA ASN A 125 -6.82 7.26 17.36
C ASN A 125 -7.26 8.69 17.71
N VAL A 126 -6.55 9.67 17.18
CA VAL A 126 -6.78 11.07 17.53
C VAL A 126 -7.54 11.79 16.42
N VAL A 127 -8.73 12.32 16.71
CA VAL A 127 -9.45 13.21 15.80
C VAL A 127 -8.66 14.52 15.68
N VAL A 128 -8.10 14.78 14.50
CA VAL A 128 -7.32 16.00 14.23
C VAL A 128 -8.12 17.06 13.53
N LYS A 129 -9.22 16.69 12.89
CA LYS A 129 -10.13 17.61 12.21
C LYS A 129 -11.51 16.99 12.06
N GLU A 130 -12.54 17.84 12.06
CA GLU A 130 -13.91 17.44 11.77
C GLU A 130 -14.60 18.51 10.91
N GLY A 131 -15.67 18.13 10.21
CA GLY A 131 -16.43 19.06 9.39
C GLY A 131 -17.72 18.46 8.85
N GLY A 132 -18.47 19.29 8.13
CA GLY A 132 -19.81 18.97 7.67
C GLY A 132 -20.86 19.05 8.78
N VAL A 133 -22.12 18.85 8.43
CA VAL A 133 -23.26 18.90 9.35
C VAL A 133 -23.93 17.54 9.38
N VAL A 134 -24.03 16.94 10.56
CA VAL A 134 -24.77 15.69 10.75
C VAL A 134 -26.26 15.97 10.54
N PRO A 135 -26.91 15.30 9.55
CA PRO A 135 -28.32 15.54 9.29
C PRO A 135 -29.20 14.96 10.41
N GLU A 136 -30.24 15.69 10.74
CA GLU A 136 -31.32 15.18 11.59
C GLU A 136 -32.28 14.36 10.73
N LEU A 137 -32.33 13.06 10.95
CA LEU A 137 -33.20 12.15 10.24
C LEU A 137 -34.49 11.88 11.06
N PRO A 138 -35.62 11.59 10.38
CA PRO A 138 -36.84 11.13 11.05
C PRO A 138 -36.58 9.87 11.88
N ALA A 139 -37.43 9.63 12.89
CA ALA A 139 -37.26 8.47 13.78
C ALA A 139 -37.40 7.10 13.06
N ASP A 140 -38.08 7.09 11.93
CA ASP A 140 -38.29 5.94 11.04
C ASP A 140 -37.30 5.88 9.87
N ALA A 141 -36.23 6.67 9.90
CA ALA A 141 -35.19 6.64 8.88
C ALA A 141 -34.59 5.24 8.72
N LEU A 142 -34.40 4.85 7.46
CA LEU A 142 -33.94 3.52 7.09
C LEU A 142 -32.41 3.49 6.90
N CYS A 143 -31.80 2.38 7.24
CA CYS A 143 -30.41 2.12 6.87
C CYS A 143 -30.29 1.81 5.35
N HIS A 144 -29.08 1.95 4.81
CA HIS A 144 -28.86 1.80 3.36
C HIS A 144 -29.33 0.46 2.79
N TRP A 145 -29.21 -0.64 3.50
CA TRP A 145 -29.69 -1.96 3.03
C TRP A 145 -31.23 -2.03 2.88
N ASP A 146 -31.98 -1.34 3.75
CA ASP A 146 -33.45 -1.27 3.65
C ASP A 146 -33.87 -0.28 2.56
N LEU A 147 -33.16 0.86 2.40
CA LEU A 147 -33.36 1.80 1.29
C LEU A 147 -33.06 1.14 -0.06
N CYS A 148 -31.96 0.37 -0.16
CA CYS A 148 -31.62 -0.36 -1.36
C CYS A 148 -32.71 -1.37 -1.76
N LYS A 149 -33.34 -2.02 -0.79
CA LYS A 149 -34.46 -2.91 -1.02
C LYS A 149 -35.72 -2.15 -1.44
N LYS A 150 -36.06 -1.05 -0.69
CA LYS A 150 -37.25 -0.22 -0.96
C LYS A 150 -37.25 0.33 -2.38
N PHE A 151 -36.13 0.89 -2.84
CA PHE A 151 -36.00 1.54 -4.14
C PHE A 151 -35.34 0.65 -5.21
N ASN A 152 -35.16 -0.65 -4.96
CA ASN A 152 -34.49 -1.60 -5.87
C ASN A 152 -33.13 -1.09 -6.43
N LEU A 153 -32.29 -0.54 -5.58
CA LEU A 153 -31.02 0.11 -5.95
C LEU A 153 -29.86 -0.88 -6.00
N ILE A 154 -29.78 -1.75 -5.01
CA ILE A 154 -28.72 -2.77 -4.87
C ILE A 154 -29.37 -4.09 -4.47
N ASN A 155 -29.02 -5.15 -5.18
CA ASN A 155 -29.51 -6.48 -4.87
C ASN A 155 -28.38 -7.37 -4.33
N PHE A 156 -28.40 -7.60 -3.02
CA PHE A 156 -27.42 -8.43 -2.33
C PHE A 156 -27.69 -9.93 -2.57
N ASP A 157 -28.96 -10.36 -2.68
CA ASP A 157 -29.32 -11.77 -2.86
C ASP A 157 -28.89 -12.30 -4.23
N LEU A 158 -29.00 -11.48 -5.29
CA LEU A 158 -28.46 -11.82 -6.60
C LEU A 158 -26.94 -11.93 -6.58
N GLY A 159 -26.25 -11.08 -5.81
CA GLY A 159 -24.81 -11.17 -5.60
C GLY A 159 -24.42 -12.50 -4.94
N VAL A 160 -25.13 -12.89 -3.89
CA VAL A 160 -24.96 -14.19 -3.23
C VAL A 160 -25.18 -15.35 -4.21
N LYS A 161 -26.21 -15.27 -5.06
CA LYS A 161 -26.50 -16.30 -6.07
C LYS A 161 -25.39 -16.47 -7.10
N ILE A 162 -24.74 -15.37 -7.52
CA ILE A 162 -23.73 -15.38 -8.60
C ILE A 162 -22.35 -15.76 -8.06
N THR A 163 -21.97 -15.22 -6.91
CA THR A 163 -20.59 -15.32 -6.41
C THR A 163 -20.55 -15.76 -4.92
N GLY A 164 -21.34 -15.10 -4.07
CA GLY A 164 -21.31 -15.27 -2.63
C GLY A 164 -21.63 -13.98 -1.89
N ALA A 165 -21.64 -14.02 -0.56
CA ALA A 165 -21.80 -12.83 0.27
C ALA A 165 -20.66 -11.82 0.02
N GLY A 166 -20.95 -10.53 0.14
CA GLY A 166 -19.96 -9.48 -0.07
C GLY A 166 -19.69 -9.07 -1.53
N PHE A 167 -20.55 -9.50 -2.47
CA PHE A 167 -20.52 -9.13 -3.89
C PHE A 167 -21.87 -8.52 -4.30
N PRO A 168 -22.15 -7.23 -4.04
CA PRO A 168 -23.41 -6.59 -4.35
C PRO A 168 -23.60 -6.36 -5.85
N ILE A 169 -24.89 -6.33 -6.30
CA ILE A 169 -25.26 -5.95 -7.66
C ILE A 169 -25.96 -4.60 -7.62
N TYR A 170 -25.34 -3.59 -8.23
CA TYR A 170 -25.90 -2.26 -8.41
C TYR A 170 -26.83 -2.23 -9.62
N ILE A 171 -28.02 -1.60 -9.49
CA ILE A 171 -29.09 -1.65 -10.48
C ILE A 171 -29.50 -0.23 -10.90
N GLY A 172 -29.78 -0.03 -12.18
CA GLY A 172 -30.39 1.19 -12.75
C GLY A 172 -29.66 2.48 -12.37
N LYS A 173 -30.39 3.43 -11.79
CA LYS A 173 -29.84 4.72 -11.32
C LYS A 173 -28.67 4.55 -10.34
N MET A 174 -28.68 3.50 -9.50
CA MET A 174 -27.58 3.25 -8.56
C MET A 174 -26.30 2.82 -9.28
N ALA A 175 -26.36 1.98 -10.29
CA ALA A 175 -25.21 1.63 -11.11
C ALA A 175 -24.65 2.86 -11.83
N ARG A 176 -25.51 3.80 -12.23
CA ARG A 176 -25.10 5.07 -12.82
C ARG A 176 -24.48 6.01 -11.79
N LEU A 177 -25.01 6.08 -10.55
CA LEU A 177 -24.42 6.84 -9.46
C LEU A 177 -23.01 6.33 -9.09
N GLN A 178 -22.81 5.00 -9.10
CA GLN A 178 -21.51 4.38 -8.86
C GLN A 178 -20.48 4.89 -9.87
N ARG A 179 -20.79 4.84 -11.18
CA ARG A 179 -19.90 5.37 -12.23
C ARG A 179 -19.75 6.90 -12.18
N ALA A 180 -20.76 7.62 -11.71
CA ALA A 180 -20.71 9.07 -11.53
C ALA A 180 -19.75 9.47 -10.42
N LEU A 181 -19.72 8.73 -9.30
CA LEU A 181 -18.74 8.91 -8.23
C LEU A 181 -17.31 8.65 -8.72
N GLU A 182 -17.12 7.56 -9.46
CA GLU A 182 -15.84 7.23 -10.09
C GLU A 182 -15.34 8.37 -10.98
N ALA A 183 -16.17 8.82 -11.93
CA ALA A 183 -15.84 9.90 -12.85
C ALA A 183 -15.58 11.23 -12.12
N PHE A 184 -16.37 11.54 -11.09
CA PHE A 184 -16.19 12.73 -10.26
C PHE A 184 -14.86 12.71 -9.51
N PHE A 185 -14.51 11.60 -8.88
CA PHE A 185 -13.25 11.49 -8.11
C PHE A 185 -12.01 11.56 -9.02
N LEU A 186 -12.05 10.90 -10.18
CA LEU A 186 -10.97 10.99 -11.16
C LEU A 186 -10.81 12.42 -11.71
N GLU A 187 -11.91 13.11 -12.03
CA GLU A 187 -11.87 14.49 -12.51
C GLU A 187 -11.33 15.46 -11.44
N GLU A 188 -11.70 15.29 -10.18
CA GLU A 188 -11.15 16.10 -9.08
C GLU A 188 -9.66 15.81 -8.84
N ALA A 189 -9.23 14.55 -8.95
CA ALA A 189 -7.82 14.19 -8.90
C ALA A 189 -7.05 14.84 -10.07
N ARG A 190 -7.59 14.79 -11.31
CA ARG A 190 -7.01 15.46 -12.48
C ARG A 190 -6.84 16.97 -12.26
N LYS A 191 -7.85 17.65 -11.71
CA LYS A 191 -7.79 19.08 -11.35
C LYS A 191 -6.71 19.39 -10.31
N SER A 192 -6.39 18.43 -9.45
CA SER A 192 -5.32 18.51 -8.45
C SER A 192 -3.94 18.10 -9.00
N GLY A 193 -3.83 17.92 -10.34
CA GLY A 193 -2.58 17.64 -11.03
C GLY A 193 -2.15 16.17 -11.04
N TYR A 194 -3.07 15.23 -10.72
CA TYR A 194 -2.79 13.80 -10.85
C TYR A 194 -2.96 13.38 -12.32
N LEU A 195 -2.01 12.60 -12.81
CA LEU A 195 -2.14 11.90 -14.09
C LEU A 195 -2.90 10.59 -13.85
N GLU A 196 -4.03 10.43 -14.54
CA GLU A 196 -4.81 9.21 -14.52
C GLU A 196 -4.07 8.07 -15.24
N VAL A 197 -4.11 6.89 -14.65
CA VAL A 197 -3.64 5.65 -15.25
C VAL A 197 -4.71 4.56 -15.06
N GLN A 198 -4.86 3.70 -16.04
CA GLN A 198 -5.76 2.54 -15.97
C GLN A 198 -4.91 1.26 -15.87
N PRO A 199 -4.69 0.73 -14.65
CA PRO A 199 -3.82 -0.41 -14.43
C PRO A 199 -4.56 -1.73 -14.63
N PRO A 200 -3.85 -2.86 -14.81
CA PRO A 200 -4.44 -4.19 -14.70
C PRO A 200 -4.94 -4.47 -13.28
N PHE A 201 -6.02 -5.26 -13.14
CA PHE A 201 -6.60 -5.65 -11.85
C PHE A 201 -6.01 -6.97 -11.31
N VAL A 202 -5.08 -7.55 -12.05
CA VAL A 202 -4.27 -8.69 -11.62
C VAL A 202 -2.79 -8.32 -11.69
N VAL A 203 -2.01 -8.80 -10.74
CA VAL A 203 -0.58 -8.49 -10.62
C VAL A 203 0.23 -9.76 -10.36
N ASN A 204 1.51 -9.74 -10.73
CA ASN A 204 2.44 -10.80 -10.39
C ASN A 204 2.95 -10.68 -8.94
N GLU A 205 3.60 -11.73 -8.45
CA GLU A 205 4.16 -11.81 -7.10
C GLU A 205 5.14 -10.66 -6.79
N ALA A 206 6.00 -10.30 -7.75
CA ALA A 206 6.95 -9.21 -7.57
C ALA A 206 6.27 -7.85 -7.32
N SER A 207 5.08 -7.62 -7.90
CA SER A 207 4.29 -6.42 -7.65
C SER A 207 3.65 -6.41 -6.26
N GLY A 208 3.11 -7.55 -5.82
CA GLY A 208 2.62 -7.70 -4.44
C GLY A 208 3.73 -7.53 -3.40
N TYR A 209 4.92 -8.05 -3.68
CA TYR A 209 6.10 -7.85 -2.84
C TYR A 209 6.52 -6.37 -2.78
N GLY A 210 6.53 -5.68 -3.91
CA GLY A 210 7.01 -4.29 -4.02
C GLY A 210 6.26 -3.32 -3.10
N THR A 211 4.95 -3.48 -2.96
CA THR A 211 4.11 -2.63 -2.09
C THR A 211 3.89 -3.20 -0.69
N GLY A 212 4.36 -4.42 -0.42
CA GLY A 212 4.27 -5.04 0.90
C GLY A 212 2.99 -5.83 1.16
N GLN A 213 2.19 -6.11 0.14
CA GLN A 213 1.05 -7.01 0.22
C GLN A 213 1.48 -8.47 0.35
N LEU A 214 2.65 -8.81 -0.23
CA LEU A 214 3.28 -10.11 -0.06
C LEU A 214 4.56 -10.01 0.78
N PRO A 215 4.88 -11.02 1.60
CA PRO A 215 4.08 -12.21 1.90
C PRO A 215 2.74 -11.87 2.56
N ASP A 216 1.65 -12.49 2.08
CA ASP A 216 0.30 -12.27 2.61
C ASP A 216 0.11 -13.02 3.93
N LYS A 217 0.41 -12.35 5.04
CA LYS A 217 0.34 -12.93 6.39
C LYS A 217 -1.10 -13.09 6.90
N GLU A 218 -2.00 -12.27 6.37
CA GLU A 218 -3.40 -12.20 6.82
C GLU A 218 -4.35 -12.96 5.90
N GLY A 219 -3.87 -13.49 4.78
CA GLY A 219 -4.66 -14.22 3.80
C GLY A 219 -5.69 -13.35 3.07
N GLN A 220 -5.36 -12.07 2.85
CA GLN A 220 -6.29 -11.09 2.27
C GLN A 220 -6.37 -11.13 0.75
N MET A 221 -5.32 -11.60 0.07
CA MET A 221 -5.27 -11.58 -1.39
C MET A 221 -5.94 -12.81 -2.03
N TYR A 222 -6.73 -12.58 -3.06
CA TYR A 222 -7.16 -13.64 -3.96
C TYR A 222 -6.02 -14.05 -4.89
N HIS A 223 -5.70 -15.33 -4.94
CA HIS A 223 -4.63 -15.88 -5.75
C HIS A 223 -5.16 -16.79 -6.87
N CYS A 224 -4.79 -16.49 -8.11
CA CYS A 224 -5.06 -17.30 -9.31
C CYS A 224 -3.92 -18.32 -9.45
N ASN A 225 -4.08 -19.50 -8.87
CA ASN A 225 -2.99 -20.48 -8.72
C ASN A 225 -2.37 -20.96 -10.03
N LEU A 226 -3.15 -21.11 -11.11
CA LEU A 226 -2.67 -21.62 -12.40
C LEU A 226 -1.68 -20.67 -13.07
N ASP A 227 -1.95 -19.36 -12.96
CA ASP A 227 -1.17 -18.34 -13.64
C ASP A 227 -0.19 -17.62 -12.69
N ASN A 228 -0.21 -17.96 -11.39
CA ASN A 228 0.52 -17.28 -10.33
C ASN A 228 0.30 -15.76 -10.33
N LEU A 229 -0.95 -15.35 -10.46
CA LEU A 229 -1.39 -13.95 -10.44
C LEU A 229 -2.27 -13.68 -9.22
N TYR A 230 -2.30 -12.45 -8.77
CA TYR A 230 -3.08 -12.01 -7.62
C TYR A 230 -4.06 -10.92 -8.05
N LEU A 231 -5.33 -11.02 -7.62
CA LEU A 231 -6.28 -9.93 -7.74
C LEU A 231 -5.88 -8.80 -6.81
N ILE A 232 -5.89 -7.56 -7.29
CA ILE A 232 -5.42 -6.41 -6.51
C ILE A 232 -6.40 -6.06 -5.37
N PRO A 233 -5.91 -5.81 -4.15
CA PRO A 233 -6.73 -5.30 -3.04
C PRO A 233 -6.90 -3.77 -3.10
N THR A 234 -6.14 -3.08 -3.95
CA THR A 234 -6.08 -1.63 -4.16
C THR A 234 -5.28 -1.32 -5.43
N ALA A 235 -5.62 -0.24 -6.12
CA ALA A 235 -4.84 0.25 -7.26
C ALA A 235 -3.43 0.74 -6.86
N GLU A 236 -3.18 0.98 -5.58
CA GLU A 236 -1.83 1.25 -5.06
C GLU A 236 -0.81 0.25 -5.59
N VAL A 237 -1.16 -1.05 -5.59
CA VAL A 237 -0.23 -2.12 -5.98
C VAL A 237 0.28 -1.94 -7.42
N PRO A 238 -0.56 -1.94 -8.45
CA PRO A 238 -0.06 -1.77 -9.82
C PRO A 238 0.49 -0.36 -10.09
N VAL A 239 -0.11 0.69 -9.53
CA VAL A 239 0.30 2.07 -9.81
C VAL A 239 1.69 2.37 -9.23
N THR A 240 1.96 1.97 -8.00
CA THR A 240 3.28 2.16 -7.37
C THR A 240 4.35 1.31 -8.07
N ASN A 241 3.99 0.12 -8.56
CA ASN A 241 4.91 -0.77 -9.28
C ASN A 241 5.31 -0.27 -10.69
N ILE A 242 4.66 0.76 -11.24
CA ILE A 242 5.15 1.47 -12.44
C ILE A 242 6.59 1.97 -12.21
N PHE A 243 6.93 2.28 -10.96
CA PHE A 243 8.23 2.81 -10.57
C PHE A 243 9.17 1.77 -9.97
N ARG A 244 8.88 0.46 -10.14
CA ARG A 244 9.77 -0.61 -9.70
C ARG A 244 11.02 -0.67 -10.56
N ASP A 245 12.20 -0.74 -9.92
CA ASP A 245 13.54 -0.74 -10.55
C ASP A 245 13.85 0.54 -11.35
N VAL A 246 13.21 1.69 -11.00
CA VAL A 246 13.39 2.97 -11.70
C VAL A 246 14.27 3.92 -10.90
N ILE A 247 15.11 4.68 -11.61
CA ILE A 247 15.80 5.85 -11.07
C ILE A 247 15.19 7.09 -11.73
N ILE A 248 14.46 7.88 -10.96
CA ILE A 248 13.73 9.07 -11.40
C ILE A 248 14.69 10.27 -11.39
N ASP A 249 14.55 11.20 -12.34
CA ASP A 249 15.23 12.50 -12.21
C ASP A 249 14.52 13.32 -11.14
N GLU A 250 15.29 13.93 -10.21
CA GLU A 250 14.76 14.77 -9.13
C GLU A 250 13.79 15.86 -9.65
N LYS A 251 14.01 16.37 -10.85
CA LYS A 251 13.17 17.38 -11.48
C LYS A 251 11.78 16.90 -11.87
N GLU A 252 11.57 15.59 -11.94
CA GLU A 252 10.27 14.99 -12.25
C GLU A 252 9.41 14.82 -10.99
N LEU A 253 9.99 15.02 -9.80
CA LEU A 253 9.28 14.89 -8.52
C LEU A 253 8.59 16.20 -8.11
N PRO A 254 7.42 16.16 -7.46
CA PRO A 254 6.68 14.94 -7.11
C PRO A 254 5.92 14.34 -8.30
N ILE A 255 5.94 13.01 -8.41
CA ILE A 255 5.09 12.29 -9.36
C ILE A 255 3.73 12.04 -8.71
N LYS A 256 2.64 12.39 -9.42
CA LYS A 256 1.26 12.23 -8.96
C LYS A 256 0.50 11.33 -9.94
N ARG A 257 -0.09 10.23 -9.44
CA ARG A 257 -0.91 9.29 -10.23
C ARG A 257 -2.24 9.03 -9.54
N CYS A 258 -3.30 8.89 -10.33
CA CYS A 258 -4.58 8.39 -9.82
C CYS A 258 -5.08 7.25 -10.70
N ALA A 259 -5.85 6.35 -10.09
CA ALA A 259 -6.42 5.22 -10.80
C ALA A 259 -7.74 4.77 -10.15
N TYR A 260 -8.72 4.47 -11.00
CA TYR A 260 -9.85 3.66 -10.59
C TYR A 260 -9.50 2.17 -10.68
N SER A 261 -10.00 1.38 -9.74
CA SER A 261 -10.01 -0.07 -9.85
C SER A 261 -11.14 -0.71 -9.05
N ALA A 262 -11.59 -1.88 -9.53
CA ALA A 262 -12.17 -2.86 -8.62
C ALA A 262 -11.05 -3.38 -7.69
N CYS A 263 -11.39 -3.50 -6.41
CA CYS A 263 -10.51 -4.00 -5.36
C CYS A 263 -11.08 -5.30 -4.81
N PHE A 264 -10.21 -6.28 -4.55
CA PHE A 264 -10.60 -7.61 -4.11
C PHE A 264 -9.92 -7.95 -2.80
N ARG A 265 -10.72 -8.22 -1.75
CA ARG A 265 -10.22 -8.61 -0.41
C ARG A 265 -10.95 -9.84 0.07
N ARG A 266 -10.21 -10.83 0.55
CA ARG A 266 -10.80 -12.06 1.11
C ARG A 266 -11.52 -11.82 2.43
N GLU A 267 -11.29 -10.66 3.07
CA GLU A 267 -11.85 -10.30 4.37
C GLU A 267 -11.64 -11.38 5.42
N ALA A 268 -10.50 -12.06 5.38
CA ALA A 268 -10.12 -13.10 6.31
C ALA A 268 -10.12 -12.53 7.75
N GLY A 269 -10.74 -13.25 8.68
CA GLY A 269 -10.83 -12.80 10.08
C GLY A 269 -11.91 -11.76 10.38
N SER A 270 -12.82 -11.46 9.42
CA SER A 270 -13.92 -10.51 9.64
C SER A 270 -15.13 -11.09 10.40
N TYR A 271 -15.03 -12.30 10.94
CA TYR A 271 -16.08 -12.93 11.75
C TYR A 271 -16.46 -12.04 12.94
N GLY A 272 -17.78 -11.75 13.06
CA GLY A 272 -18.32 -10.89 14.14
C GLY A 272 -18.22 -9.39 13.89
N LYS A 273 -17.60 -8.94 12.80
CA LYS A 273 -17.62 -7.54 12.37
C LYS A 273 -18.92 -7.22 11.62
N ASP A 274 -19.30 -5.94 11.59
CA ASP A 274 -20.49 -5.49 10.86
C ASP A 274 -20.27 -5.62 9.34
N VAL A 275 -20.81 -6.71 8.80
CA VAL A 275 -20.72 -7.07 7.36
C VAL A 275 -22.01 -6.76 6.59
N ARG A 276 -23.00 -6.10 7.23
CA ARG A 276 -24.30 -5.86 6.62
C ARG A 276 -24.25 -4.78 5.54
N GLY A 277 -24.91 -5.04 4.42
CA GLY A 277 -25.02 -4.09 3.31
C GLY A 277 -23.66 -3.79 2.67
N LEU A 278 -23.31 -2.51 2.59
CA LEU A 278 -22.08 -1.99 1.97
C LEU A 278 -20.91 -1.79 2.96
N ASN A 279 -21.08 -2.16 4.23
CA ASN A 279 -20.09 -1.88 5.25
C ASN A 279 -18.78 -2.65 5.05
N ARG A 280 -18.86 -3.89 4.50
CA ARG A 280 -17.69 -4.72 4.23
C ARG A 280 -17.96 -5.66 3.05
N LEU A 281 -17.11 -5.58 2.04
CA LEU A 281 -17.29 -6.27 0.76
C LEU A 281 -16.01 -7.00 0.34
N HIS A 282 -16.18 -8.12 -0.37
CA HIS A 282 -15.09 -8.87 -1.00
C HIS A 282 -14.64 -8.23 -2.31
N GLN A 283 -15.56 -7.56 -3.01
CA GLN A 283 -15.29 -6.75 -4.20
C GLN A 283 -15.90 -5.37 -4.02
N PHE A 284 -15.12 -4.32 -4.26
CA PHE A 284 -15.59 -2.94 -4.20
C PHE A 284 -14.76 -2.04 -5.12
N ASP A 285 -15.32 -0.89 -5.46
CA ASP A 285 -14.67 0.10 -6.31
C ASP A 285 -13.99 1.19 -5.49
N LYS A 286 -12.83 1.64 -5.96
CA LYS A 286 -12.03 2.67 -5.30
C LYS A 286 -11.26 3.49 -6.33
N VAL A 287 -11.22 4.80 -6.13
CA VAL A 287 -10.23 5.67 -6.75
C VAL A 287 -9.06 5.82 -5.79
N GLU A 288 -7.87 5.55 -6.27
CA GLU A 288 -6.63 5.63 -5.51
C GLU A 288 -5.75 6.74 -6.05
N ILE A 289 -5.10 7.47 -5.16
CA ILE A 289 -4.06 8.45 -5.49
C ILE A 289 -2.71 7.98 -4.92
N VAL A 290 -1.68 8.08 -5.73
CA VAL A 290 -0.31 7.68 -5.38
C VAL A 290 0.64 8.83 -5.69
N ARG A 291 1.57 9.09 -4.77
CA ARG A 291 2.69 10.01 -5.01
C ARG A 291 4.03 9.33 -4.78
N ILE A 292 4.99 9.76 -5.59
CA ILE A 292 6.41 9.47 -5.38
C ILE A 292 7.10 10.81 -5.19
N ASP A 293 7.85 10.97 -4.11
CA ASP A 293 8.47 12.25 -3.77
C ASP A 293 9.85 12.05 -3.12
N THR A 294 10.54 13.15 -2.90
CA THR A 294 11.78 13.16 -2.11
C THR A 294 11.46 13.06 -0.61
N PRO A 295 12.39 12.58 0.22
CA PRO A 295 12.24 12.59 1.68
C PRO A 295 11.89 13.97 2.25
N GLU A 296 12.50 15.04 1.71
CA GLU A 296 12.34 16.41 2.19
C GLU A 296 10.93 16.96 1.95
N HIS A 297 10.27 16.56 0.85
CA HIS A 297 8.97 17.11 0.45
C HIS A 297 7.79 16.18 0.75
N SER A 298 8.03 14.93 1.10
CA SER A 298 6.96 13.92 1.22
C SER A 298 5.88 14.26 2.25
N TYR A 299 6.22 14.98 3.32
CA TYR A 299 5.23 15.40 4.33
C TYR A 299 4.36 16.58 3.85
N GLN A 300 4.92 17.46 3.01
CA GLN A 300 4.11 18.46 2.31
C GLN A 300 3.16 17.76 1.33
N SER A 301 3.65 16.79 0.58
CA SER A 301 2.84 15.94 -0.30
C SER A 301 1.72 15.23 0.45
N LEU A 302 1.98 14.73 1.67
CA LEU A 302 0.96 14.14 2.53
C LEU A 302 -0.14 15.13 2.86
N ASN A 303 0.20 16.34 3.30
CA ASN A 303 -0.76 17.39 3.62
C ASN A 303 -1.64 17.75 2.41
N GLU A 304 -1.06 17.91 1.21
CA GLU A 304 -1.81 18.15 -0.01
C GLU A 304 -2.76 17.00 -0.36
N MET A 305 -2.40 15.74 -0.06
CA MET A 305 -3.28 14.58 -0.24
C MET A 305 -4.45 14.62 0.75
N LEU A 306 -4.19 14.96 2.01
CA LEU A 306 -5.24 15.13 3.03
C LEU A 306 -6.23 16.23 2.63
N GLU A 307 -5.75 17.38 2.18
CA GLU A 307 -6.59 18.49 1.70
C GLU A 307 -7.43 18.08 0.47
N HIS A 308 -6.86 17.30 -0.44
CA HIS A 308 -7.59 16.79 -1.59
C HIS A 308 -8.76 15.89 -1.18
N VAL A 309 -8.51 14.90 -0.31
CA VAL A 309 -9.55 13.96 0.16
C VAL A 309 -10.62 14.69 0.98
N GLU A 310 -10.22 15.61 1.86
CA GLU A 310 -11.16 16.48 2.60
C GLU A 310 -12.05 17.29 1.65
N GLY A 311 -11.45 17.83 0.58
CA GLY A 311 -12.15 18.57 -0.46
C GLY A 311 -13.25 17.76 -1.16
N LEU A 312 -13.04 16.46 -1.36
CA LEU A 312 -14.05 15.56 -1.92
C LEU A 312 -15.24 15.40 -0.98
N LEU A 313 -14.99 15.19 0.33
CA LEU A 313 -16.05 15.04 1.34
C LEU A 313 -16.86 16.31 1.50
N LYS A 314 -16.22 17.49 1.46
CA LYS A 314 -16.90 18.79 1.48
C LYS A 314 -17.82 18.97 0.27
N LYS A 315 -17.38 18.58 -0.94
CA LYS A 315 -18.20 18.67 -2.16
C LYS A 315 -19.37 17.71 -2.15
N LEU A 316 -19.22 16.55 -1.48
CA LEU A 316 -20.30 15.59 -1.26
C LEU A 316 -21.24 16.00 -0.13
N GLU A 317 -20.93 17.09 0.59
CA GLU A 317 -21.71 17.60 1.73
C GLU A 317 -21.87 16.57 2.86
N LEU A 318 -20.88 15.66 3.03
CA LEU A 318 -20.89 14.62 4.06
C LEU A 318 -20.22 15.11 5.35
N PRO A 319 -20.78 14.81 6.53
CA PRO A 319 -20.09 15.04 7.80
C PRO A 319 -18.92 14.06 7.94
N TYR A 320 -17.76 14.56 8.37
CA TYR A 320 -16.53 13.76 8.40
C TYR A 320 -15.66 14.04 9.62
N HIS A 321 -14.87 13.03 9.98
CA HIS A 321 -13.71 13.12 10.85
C HIS A 321 -12.44 12.80 10.07
N ILE A 322 -11.33 13.43 10.46
CA ILE A 322 -9.97 13.02 10.05
C ILE A 322 -9.27 12.55 11.32
N LEU A 323 -8.88 11.28 11.33
CA LEU A 323 -8.20 10.63 12.43
C LEU A 323 -6.72 10.48 12.10
N ARG A 324 -5.84 10.84 13.04
CA ARG A 324 -4.44 10.39 12.98
C ARG A 324 -4.33 9.08 13.75
N LEU A 325 -3.91 8.02 13.06
CA LEU A 325 -3.84 6.70 13.64
C LEU A 325 -2.72 6.60 14.67
N CYS A 326 -2.98 5.88 15.75
CA CYS A 326 -1.98 5.52 16.75
C CYS A 326 -1.10 4.35 16.29
N GLY A 327 0.01 4.13 16.98
CA GLY A 327 0.98 3.09 16.61
C GLY A 327 0.39 1.70 16.45
N GLY A 328 -0.56 1.32 17.31
CA GLY A 328 -1.18 -0.01 17.32
C GLY A 328 -2.22 -0.25 16.23
N ASP A 329 -2.77 0.82 15.63
CA ASP A 329 -3.79 0.72 14.57
C ASP A 329 -3.23 0.95 13.15
N MET A 330 -1.98 1.40 13.05
CA MET A 330 -1.34 1.67 11.75
C MET A 330 -1.07 0.40 10.97
N SER A 331 -1.21 0.49 9.64
CA SER A 331 -0.83 -0.59 8.73
C SER A 331 0.65 -0.96 8.86
N PHE A 332 0.98 -2.19 8.44
CA PHE A 332 2.34 -2.74 8.48
C PHE A 332 3.38 -1.85 7.78
N THR A 333 3.00 -1.21 6.67
CA THR A 333 3.91 -0.46 5.80
C THR A 333 3.98 1.03 6.07
N SER A 334 2.99 1.62 6.76
CA SER A 334 2.90 3.08 6.97
C SER A 334 3.86 3.59 8.04
N ALA A 335 4.47 4.76 7.80
CA ALA A 335 5.18 5.55 8.81
C ALA A 335 4.25 6.53 9.52
N ILE A 336 3.26 7.06 8.82
CA ILE A 336 2.16 7.84 9.37
C ILE A 336 0.92 7.61 8.52
N CYS A 337 -0.26 7.58 9.15
CA CYS A 337 -1.51 7.32 8.50
C CYS A 337 -2.62 8.20 9.05
N TYR A 338 -3.49 8.68 8.17
CA TYR A 338 -4.71 9.40 8.50
C TYR A 338 -5.89 8.73 7.85
N ASP A 339 -6.92 8.42 8.66
CA ASP A 339 -8.17 7.88 8.17
C ASP A 339 -9.25 8.97 8.11
N PHE A 340 -10.08 8.89 7.10
CA PHE A 340 -11.26 9.72 6.96
C PHE A 340 -12.48 8.86 7.21
N GLU A 341 -13.32 9.33 8.10
CA GLU A 341 -14.61 8.72 8.41
C GLU A 341 -15.74 9.66 8.03
N VAL A 342 -16.86 9.11 7.57
CA VAL A 342 -18.12 9.83 7.36
C VAL A 342 -19.18 9.32 8.31
N TYR A 343 -20.03 10.20 8.79
CA TYR A 343 -21.10 9.81 9.69
C TYR A 343 -22.30 9.24 8.92
N SER A 344 -22.68 8.02 9.26
CA SER A 344 -23.94 7.42 8.83
C SER A 344 -25.02 7.75 9.86
N ALA A 345 -25.92 8.66 9.50
CA ALA A 345 -26.94 9.15 10.44
C ALA A 345 -28.00 8.09 10.79
N ALA A 346 -28.30 7.16 9.87
CA ALA A 346 -29.24 6.07 10.12
C ALA A 346 -28.62 4.95 10.97
N GLN A 347 -27.34 4.61 10.76
CA GLN A 347 -26.61 3.63 11.57
C GLN A 347 -26.09 4.24 12.90
N LYS A 348 -26.09 5.58 13.01
CA LYS A 348 -25.55 6.33 14.15
C LYS A 348 -24.08 5.98 14.46
N LYS A 349 -23.27 5.86 13.42
CA LYS A 349 -21.84 5.52 13.55
C LYS A 349 -20.98 6.17 12.45
N TRP A 350 -19.70 6.28 12.74
CA TRP A 350 -18.68 6.68 11.78
C TRP A 350 -18.26 5.51 10.90
N LEU A 351 -18.07 5.75 9.61
CA LEU A 351 -17.66 4.78 8.60
C LEU A 351 -16.37 5.27 7.96
N GLU A 352 -15.29 4.53 8.09
CA GLU A 352 -14.04 4.80 7.39
C GLU A 352 -14.24 4.71 5.87
N VAL A 353 -13.86 5.77 5.15
CA VAL A 353 -14.02 5.87 3.69
C VAL A 353 -12.71 6.09 2.94
N SER A 354 -11.66 6.47 3.65
CA SER A 354 -10.33 6.68 3.09
C SER A 354 -9.27 6.47 4.15
N SER A 355 -8.11 6.02 3.71
CA SER A 355 -6.87 6.00 4.47
C SER A 355 -5.79 6.65 3.61
N VAL A 356 -5.05 7.62 4.15
CA VAL A 356 -3.96 8.35 3.46
C VAL A 356 -2.68 8.17 4.25
N SER A 357 -1.66 7.63 3.61
CA SER A 357 -0.40 7.23 4.26
C SER A 357 0.83 7.81 3.59
N ASN A 358 1.82 8.16 4.40
CA ASN A 358 3.22 8.25 3.97
C ASN A 358 3.95 7.00 4.46
N LEU A 359 4.56 6.28 3.54
CA LEU A 359 5.30 5.05 3.81
C LEU A 359 6.81 5.28 3.89
N GLU A 360 7.20 6.53 3.71
CA GLU A 360 8.61 6.92 3.60
C GLU A 360 9.35 6.03 2.59
N SER A 361 10.57 5.60 2.89
CA SER A 361 11.36 4.77 1.99
C SER A 361 11.01 3.27 2.05
N TYR A 362 10.03 2.86 2.85
CA TYR A 362 9.76 1.44 3.12
C TYR A 362 9.39 0.63 1.85
N GLN A 363 8.45 1.16 1.07
CA GLN A 363 8.09 0.54 -0.22
C GLN A 363 9.16 0.81 -1.28
N ALA A 364 9.71 2.03 -1.34
CA ALA A 364 10.74 2.39 -2.29
C ALA A 364 11.96 1.46 -2.19
N ASN A 365 12.32 1.00 -0.99
CA ASN A 365 13.39 0.03 -0.78
C ASN A 365 13.04 -1.36 -1.35
N ARG A 366 11.79 -1.82 -1.25
CA ARG A 366 11.32 -3.07 -1.87
C ARG A 366 11.27 -2.96 -3.39
N LEU A 367 10.78 -1.83 -3.88
CA LEU A 367 10.65 -1.50 -5.30
C LEU A 367 11.99 -1.16 -5.97
N LYS A 368 13.03 -0.88 -5.19
CA LYS A 368 14.28 -0.25 -5.67
C LYS A 368 14.01 1.08 -6.41
N CYS A 369 12.95 1.80 -5.99
CA CYS A 369 12.57 3.10 -6.52
C CYS A 369 13.46 4.19 -5.91
N ARG A 370 14.25 4.84 -6.73
CA ARG A 370 15.23 5.85 -6.32
C ARG A 370 15.09 7.08 -7.18
N PHE A 371 15.57 8.21 -6.69
CA PHE A 371 15.78 9.38 -7.52
C PHE A 371 17.26 9.75 -7.56
N ARG A 372 17.63 10.52 -8.56
CA ARG A 372 18.98 11.02 -8.76
C ARG A 372 19.02 12.51 -8.49
N HIS A 373 19.79 12.91 -7.48
CA HIS A 373 20.00 14.31 -7.16
C HIS A 373 20.58 15.08 -8.35
N THR A 374 19.99 16.25 -8.66
CA THR A 374 20.38 17.07 -9.81
C THR A 374 21.83 17.58 -9.67
N GLU A 375 22.24 17.96 -8.46
CA GLU A 375 23.56 18.53 -8.20
C GLU A 375 24.63 17.45 -7.94
N THR A 376 24.40 16.57 -7.00
CA THR A 376 25.41 15.59 -6.54
C THR A 376 25.50 14.36 -7.42
N LYS A 377 24.52 14.11 -8.28
CA LYS A 377 24.36 12.90 -9.11
C LYS A 377 24.22 11.59 -8.31
N LYS A 378 24.18 11.67 -6.99
CA LYS A 378 23.95 10.52 -6.12
C LYS A 378 22.51 10.06 -6.21
N THR A 379 22.27 8.77 -5.98
CA THR A 379 20.93 8.21 -5.92
C THR A 379 20.50 8.00 -4.49
N GLU A 380 19.23 8.30 -4.21
CA GLU A 380 18.58 8.13 -2.92
C GLU A 380 17.23 7.42 -3.11
N LEU A 381 16.72 6.73 -2.07
CA LEU A 381 15.39 6.14 -2.09
C LEU A 381 14.33 7.24 -2.08
N CYS A 382 13.32 7.09 -2.93
CA CYS A 382 12.14 7.93 -2.88
C CYS A 382 11.31 7.64 -1.62
N HIS A 383 10.42 8.56 -1.26
CA HIS A 383 9.27 8.29 -0.40
C HIS A 383 8.05 7.97 -1.27
N THR A 384 7.24 7.02 -0.84
CA THR A 384 5.97 6.68 -1.47
C THR A 384 4.81 7.06 -0.57
N LEU A 385 3.74 7.58 -1.18
CA LEU A 385 2.52 7.94 -0.48
C LEU A 385 1.33 7.37 -1.26
N ASN A 386 0.31 6.95 -0.55
CA ASN A 386 -0.95 6.53 -1.13
C ASN A 386 -2.15 7.09 -0.38
N GLY A 387 -3.29 7.09 -1.02
CA GLY A 387 -4.55 7.44 -0.37
C GLY A 387 -5.76 7.06 -1.21
N SER A 388 -6.83 6.67 -0.54
CA SER A 388 -8.11 6.44 -1.20
C SER A 388 -8.82 7.78 -1.44
N ALA A 389 -9.18 8.04 -2.69
CA ALA A 389 -9.86 9.27 -3.07
C ALA A 389 -11.17 9.00 -3.85
N LEU A 390 -12.11 8.21 -3.36
CA LEU A 390 -12.42 7.53 -2.11
C LEU A 390 -12.79 6.05 -2.37
N ALA A 391 -13.04 5.27 -1.29
CA ALA A 391 -13.66 3.94 -1.38
C ALA A 391 -15.19 4.10 -1.50
N LEU A 392 -15.77 3.64 -2.63
CA LEU A 392 -17.13 3.98 -3.00
C LEU A 392 -18.23 3.38 -2.10
N PRO A 393 -18.15 2.13 -1.62
CA PRO A 393 -19.30 1.52 -0.94
C PRO A 393 -19.80 2.28 0.29
N ARG A 394 -18.90 2.67 1.18
CA ARG A 394 -19.28 3.39 2.39
C ARG A 394 -19.66 4.84 2.10
N ILE A 395 -19.12 5.45 1.06
CA ILE A 395 -19.57 6.76 0.53
C ILE A 395 -21.00 6.64 0.01
N VAL A 396 -21.31 5.61 -0.78
CA VAL A 396 -22.67 5.32 -1.27
C VAL A 396 -23.62 5.09 -0.09
N ALA A 397 -23.23 4.28 0.89
CA ALA A 397 -24.03 4.05 2.10
C ALA A 397 -24.36 5.38 2.83
N ALA A 398 -23.34 6.22 3.05
CA ALA A 398 -23.52 7.51 3.71
C ALA A 398 -24.40 8.47 2.88
N ILE A 399 -24.21 8.56 1.56
CA ILE A 399 -25.03 9.39 0.67
C ILE A 399 -26.50 8.97 0.75
N ILE A 400 -26.81 7.69 0.58
CA ILE A 400 -28.20 7.23 0.54
C ILE A 400 -28.87 7.33 1.93
N GLU A 401 -28.16 7.10 3.01
CA GLU A 401 -28.73 7.24 4.35
C GLU A 401 -28.92 8.71 4.74
N ASN A 402 -27.91 9.56 4.52
CA ASN A 402 -27.96 10.94 4.99
C ASN A 402 -28.88 11.83 4.14
N ASN A 403 -29.12 11.46 2.88
CA ASN A 403 -29.91 12.25 1.95
C ASN A 403 -31.33 11.68 1.68
N GLN A 404 -31.78 10.73 2.51
CA GLN A 404 -33.11 10.14 2.34
C GLN A 404 -34.23 11.14 2.63
N THR A 405 -35.29 11.07 1.84
CA THR A 405 -36.53 11.83 2.01
C THR A 405 -37.73 10.89 1.84
N PRO A 406 -38.96 11.32 2.13
CA PRO A 406 -40.16 10.50 1.86
C PRO A 406 -40.30 10.10 0.38
N GLU A 407 -39.88 10.99 -0.54
CA GLU A 407 -40.03 10.82 -1.99
C GLU A 407 -38.90 10.01 -2.62
N GLY A 408 -37.74 9.93 -1.98
CA GLY A 408 -36.56 9.28 -2.54
C GLY A 408 -35.28 9.71 -1.82
N ILE A 409 -34.15 9.53 -2.51
CA ILE A 409 -32.82 9.88 -1.98
C ILE A 409 -32.23 10.97 -2.88
N ARG A 410 -31.93 12.13 -2.32
CA ARG A 410 -31.32 13.24 -3.06
C ARG A 410 -29.88 12.92 -3.43
N VAL A 411 -29.51 13.20 -4.67
CA VAL A 411 -28.14 13.08 -5.14
C VAL A 411 -27.39 14.37 -4.79
N PRO A 412 -26.17 14.30 -4.24
CA PRO A 412 -25.33 15.46 -4.02
C PRO A 412 -25.17 16.32 -5.28
N LYS A 413 -25.28 17.63 -5.15
CA LYS A 413 -25.28 18.57 -6.28
C LYS A 413 -24.07 18.39 -7.21
N CYS A 414 -22.91 18.11 -6.66
CA CYS A 414 -21.67 17.90 -7.43
C CYS A 414 -21.73 16.65 -8.35
N LEU A 415 -22.62 15.69 -8.06
CA LEU A 415 -22.80 14.46 -8.84
C LEU A 415 -23.87 14.55 -9.91
N VAL A 416 -24.82 15.49 -9.81
CA VAL A 416 -25.93 15.64 -10.75
C VAL A 416 -25.46 15.76 -12.21
N PRO A 417 -24.41 16.53 -12.55
CA PRO A 417 -23.88 16.60 -13.92
C PRO A 417 -23.39 15.26 -14.46
N TYR A 418 -22.89 14.37 -13.58
CA TYR A 418 -22.38 13.04 -13.94
C TYR A 418 -23.49 12.00 -13.99
N CYS A 419 -24.48 12.09 -13.08
CA CYS A 419 -25.63 11.17 -13.01
C CYS A 419 -26.66 11.46 -14.11
N GLY A 420 -26.96 12.75 -14.35
CA GLY A 420 -28.08 13.19 -15.18
C GLY A 420 -29.44 13.09 -14.49
N PHE A 421 -29.47 12.96 -13.18
CA PHE A 421 -30.65 12.99 -12.31
C PHE A 421 -30.23 13.51 -10.91
N ASP A 422 -31.19 14.00 -10.14
CA ASP A 422 -31.00 14.56 -8.80
C ASP A 422 -31.66 13.73 -7.69
N MET A 423 -32.39 12.67 -8.07
CA MET A 423 -33.11 11.80 -7.14
C MET A 423 -32.99 10.31 -7.52
N LEU A 424 -32.78 9.48 -6.50
CA LEU A 424 -32.98 8.04 -6.56
C LEU A 424 -34.36 7.73 -5.99
N ASP A 425 -35.23 7.17 -6.78
CA ASP A 425 -36.65 6.92 -6.49
C ASP A 425 -37.12 5.58 -7.06
N ASP A 426 -38.42 5.31 -7.03
CA ASP A 426 -39.02 4.09 -7.57
C ASP A 426 -38.92 3.99 -9.11
N HIS A 427 -38.59 5.09 -9.80
CA HIS A 427 -38.39 5.13 -11.26
C HIS A 427 -36.90 4.85 -11.58
N ASN A 428 -36.47 3.63 -11.41
CA ASN A 428 -35.07 3.22 -11.46
C ASN A 428 -34.51 2.92 -12.88
N PHE A 429 -35.10 3.58 -13.92
CA PHE A 429 -34.69 3.38 -15.30
C PHE A 429 -34.09 4.62 -15.94
#